data_4347703e8b586d5b4fa3864580568579
#
_entry.id   4347703e8b586d5b4fa3864580568579
#
_cell.length_a   1.000
_cell.length_b   1.000
_cell.length_c   1.000
_cell.angle_alpha   90.00
_cell.angle_beta   90.00
_cell.angle_gamma   90.00
#
_symmetry.space_group_name_H-M   'P 1'
#
loop_
_entity.id
_entity.type
_entity.pdbx_description
1 polymer ?
#
loop_
_entity_poly.entity_id
_entity_poly.type
_entity_poly.pdbx_seq_one_letter_code
_entity_poly.pdbx_strand_id
1 'polypeptide(L)'
;MTLLEATPTKSTSESGPVSFSKSRPLDALAIAGAILCCALWGGNAVAVKAVVGDVPPIGLAGIRFCISIPVIGWIASRTPNKFKIQRKHWWLVPIHGLFLAAQVSTFNWGTSHGQAGRSSVFINVHPLVVTPLSVWILHEHVGWKALTGLASAFSGVIVLVAGRLMAGGDPKADVIVFCSGCLFGIQSVFQKWCYRKVAPASLLFWQTPIAILICFLGTTVFESEAEWKVSQSAVLAIMYQGLAVSGVCFSVWSLLLGRYEAASLAALGFMTPLFGISLGTWIHAEPVTSSLILGAALIGFGVYLTAIDKRKRKVPA
;
A
#
# COMPACT_ATOMS: atom_id res chain seq x y z
N MET A 1 45.01 -54.47 -10.30
CA MET A 1 45.74 -53.75 -9.25
C MET A 1 45.87 -52.32 -9.72
N THR A 2 45.03 -51.42 -9.27
CA THR A 2 45.24 -50.01 -9.07
C THR A 2 43.88 -49.35 -8.79
N LEU A 3 43.65 -49.03 -7.54
CA LEU A 3 42.49 -48.34 -7.01
C LEU A 3 42.52 -46.86 -7.47
N LEU A 4 41.43 -46.36 -8.07
CA LEU A 4 41.19 -44.93 -8.27
C LEU A 4 40.26 -44.45 -7.16
N GLU A 5 40.82 -43.73 -6.23
CA GLU A 5 40.11 -42.95 -5.22
C GLU A 5 39.25 -41.90 -5.90
N ALA A 6 37.93 -41.96 -5.69
CA ALA A 6 37.00 -40.90 -6.05
C ALA A 6 36.93 -39.91 -4.87
N THR A 7 37.51 -38.76 -5.04
CA THR A 7 37.33 -37.61 -4.14
C THR A 7 35.89 -37.10 -4.20
N PRO A 8 35.20 -36.89 -3.07
CA PRO A 8 33.87 -36.29 -3.06
C PRO A 8 33.99 -34.80 -3.32
N THR A 9 33.55 -34.36 -4.49
CA THR A 9 33.34 -32.94 -4.78
C THR A 9 32.22 -32.42 -3.88
N LYS A 10 32.57 -31.61 -2.89
CA LYS A 10 31.68 -30.76 -2.14
C LYS A 10 30.98 -29.79 -3.13
N SER A 11 29.73 -30.06 -3.47
CA SER A 11 28.88 -29.11 -4.11
C SER A 11 28.49 -28.06 -3.08
N THR A 12 29.26 -26.98 -2.96
CA THR A 12 28.83 -25.74 -2.36
C THR A 12 27.73 -25.18 -3.23
N SER A 13 26.48 -25.38 -2.81
CA SER A 13 25.34 -24.66 -3.39
C SER A 13 25.49 -23.17 -3.03
N GLU A 14 26.30 -22.45 -3.79
CA GLU A 14 26.19 -20.99 -3.86
C GLU A 14 24.79 -20.68 -4.40
N SER A 15 23.91 -20.25 -3.52
CA SER A 15 22.66 -19.63 -3.92
C SER A 15 23.01 -18.36 -4.70
N GLY A 16 23.09 -18.48 -6.01
CA GLY A 16 23.30 -17.36 -6.93
C GLY A 16 22.36 -16.21 -6.62
N PRO A 17 22.71 -14.99 -7.01
CA PRO A 17 21.86 -13.82 -6.79
C PRO A 17 20.48 -14.11 -7.39
N VAL A 18 19.42 -13.89 -6.59
CA VAL A 18 18.04 -14.04 -7.04
C VAL A 18 17.88 -13.17 -8.28
N SER A 19 17.80 -13.81 -9.46
CA SER A 19 17.59 -13.11 -10.73
C SER A 19 16.21 -12.48 -10.68
N PHE A 20 16.16 -11.20 -10.35
CA PHE A 20 14.91 -10.43 -10.40
C PHE A 20 14.58 -10.20 -11.87
N SER A 21 13.67 -11.01 -12.37
CA SER A 21 13.03 -10.87 -13.67
C SER A 21 12.59 -9.43 -13.92
N LYS A 22 12.79 -8.94 -15.16
CA LYS A 22 12.16 -7.69 -15.64
C LYS A 22 10.72 -7.66 -15.17
N SER A 23 10.28 -6.51 -14.64
CA SER A 23 8.88 -6.32 -14.19
C SER A 23 7.91 -6.79 -15.27
N ARG A 24 6.94 -7.62 -14.89
CA ARG A 24 5.97 -8.21 -15.82
C ARG A 24 4.80 -7.25 -16.04
N PRO A 25 4.16 -7.26 -17.21
CA PRO A 25 2.87 -6.61 -17.39
C PRO A 25 1.83 -7.28 -16.46
N LEU A 26 0.82 -6.49 -16.02
CA LEU A 26 -0.26 -6.98 -15.16
C LEU A 26 -1.02 -8.12 -15.86
N ASP A 27 -1.16 -9.24 -15.18
CA ASP A 27 -2.05 -10.33 -15.55
C ASP A 27 -3.39 -10.24 -14.79
N ALA A 28 -4.35 -11.08 -15.16
CA ALA A 28 -5.69 -11.06 -14.56
C ALA A 28 -5.66 -11.31 -13.03
N LEU A 29 -4.75 -12.18 -12.55
CA LEU A 29 -4.62 -12.47 -11.13
C LEU A 29 -4.07 -11.26 -10.36
N ALA A 30 -3.09 -10.55 -10.94
CA ALA A 30 -2.56 -9.33 -10.35
C ALA A 30 -3.60 -8.22 -10.28
N ILE A 31 -4.40 -8.06 -11.35
CA ILE A 31 -5.49 -7.09 -11.38
C ILE A 31 -6.53 -7.44 -10.31
N ALA A 32 -6.96 -8.70 -10.22
CA ALA A 32 -7.92 -9.15 -9.20
C ALA A 32 -7.39 -8.92 -7.77
N GLY A 33 -6.12 -9.26 -7.50
CA GLY A 33 -5.48 -9.02 -6.21
C GLY A 33 -5.38 -7.54 -5.87
N ALA A 34 -5.05 -6.68 -6.83
CA ALA A 34 -4.99 -5.23 -6.62
C ALA A 34 -6.39 -4.64 -6.39
N ILE A 35 -7.42 -5.09 -7.13
CA ILE A 35 -8.82 -4.68 -6.93
C ILE A 35 -9.29 -5.08 -5.53
N LEU A 36 -8.97 -6.30 -5.07
CA LEU A 36 -9.29 -6.73 -3.71
C LEU A 36 -8.63 -5.81 -2.67
N CYS A 37 -7.36 -5.47 -2.84
CA CYS A 37 -6.68 -4.52 -1.95
C CYS A 37 -7.37 -3.15 -1.97
N CYS A 38 -7.75 -2.63 -3.14
CA CYS A 38 -8.45 -1.36 -3.27
C CYS A 38 -9.82 -1.38 -2.58
N ALA A 39 -10.57 -2.48 -2.70
CA ALA A 39 -11.85 -2.65 -2.04
C ALA A 39 -11.71 -2.64 -0.51
N LEU A 40 -10.75 -3.38 0.02
CA LEU A 40 -10.46 -3.40 1.45
C LEU A 40 -9.88 -2.06 1.95
N TRP A 41 -9.00 -1.41 1.19
CA TRP A 41 -8.48 -0.09 1.57
C TRP A 41 -9.57 1.00 1.52
N GLY A 42 -10.59 0.85 0.66
CA GLY A 42 -11.72 1.78 0.61
C GLY A 42 -12.42 1.96 1.95
N GLY A 43 -12.55 0.90 2.74
CA GLY A 43 -13.11 0.95 4.09
C GLY A 43 -12.16 1.48 5.18
N ASN A 44 -10.87 1.64 4.89
CA ASN A 44 -9.88 1.96 5.93
C ASN A 44 -10.10 3.33 6.58
N ALA A 45 -10.42 4.37 5.80
CA ALA A 45 -10.68 5.71 6.36
C ALA A 45 -11.92 5.73 7.25
N VAL A 46 -12.96 4.96 6.90
CA VAL A 46 -14.16 4.78 7.72
C VAL A 46 -13.81 4.06 9.03
N ALA A 47 -13.01 3.01 8.94
CA ALA A 47 -12.55 2.26 10.12
C ALA A 47 -11.69 3.13 11.07
N VAL A 48 -10.85 4.03 10.54
CA VAL A 48 -10.12 5.01 11.36
C VAL A 48 -11.09 5.95 12.08
N LYS A 49 -12.10 6.44 11.38
CA LYS A 49 -13.12 7.33 12.00
C LYS A 49 -13.96 6.63 13.06
N ALA A 50 -14.20 5.33 12.92
CA ALA A 50 -14.97 4.54 13.87
C ALA A 50 -14.29 4.37 15.24
N VAL A 51 -12.98 4.64 15.34
CA VAL A 51 -12.21 4.53 16.59
C VAL A 51 -11.77 5.88 17.16
N VAL A 52 -12.21 6.98 16.55
CA VAL A 52 -11.88 8.33 17.04
C VAL A 52 -12.49 8.54 18.43
N GLY A 53 -11.67 8.96 19.39
CA GLY A 53 -12.05 9.11 20.79
C GLY A 53 -11.89 7.84 21.64
N ASP A 54 -11.70 6.67 21.01
CA ASP A 54 -11.46 5.41 21.71
C ASP A 54 -9.95 5.07 21.75
N VAL A 55 -9.25 5.30 20.64
CA VAL A 55 -7.83 4.94 20.51
C VAL A 55 -7.05 6.07 19.83
N PRO A 56 -5.89 6.47 20.40
CA PRO A 56 -5.06 7.48 19.78
C PRO A 56 -4.57 7.03 18.39
N PRO A 57 -4.58 7.93 17.39
CA PRO A 57 -4.33 7.61 15.99
C PRO A 57 -2.98 6.94 15.70
N ILE A 58 -1.91 7.37 16.38
CA ILE A 58 -0.57 6.76 16.23
C ILE A 58 -0.55 5.40 16.92
N GLY A 59 -1.16 5.29 18.10
CA GLY A 59 -1.33 4.03 18.83
C GLY A 59 -2.14 3.01 18.04
N LEU A 60 -3.18 3.46 17.34
CA LEU A 60 -3.95 2.63 16.42
C LEU A 60 -3.06 1.99 15.35
N ALA A 61 -2.09 2.73 14.79
CA ALA A 61 -1.13 2.18 13.83
C ALA A 61 -0.29 1.07 14.46
N GLY A 62 0.15 1.22 15.70
CA GLY A 62 0.90 0.20 16.43
C GLY A 62 0.07 -1.08 16.65
N ILE A 63 -1.16 -0.95 17.18
CA ILE A 63 -2.03 -2.10 17.46
C ILE A 63 -2.38 -2.87 16.17
N ARG A 64 -2.77 -2.17 15.09
CA ARG A 64 -3.11 -2.86 13.83
C ARG A 64 -1.92 -3.63 13.25
N PHE A 65 -0.69 -3.15 13.45
CA PHE A 65 0.50 -3.89 13.04
C PHE A 65 0.76 -5.10 13.93
N CYS A 66 0.54 -5.03 15.25
CA CYS A 66 0.60 -6.20 16.13
C CYS A 66 -0.34 -7.31 15.64
N ILE A 67 -1.59 -6.96 15.34
CA ILE A 67 -2.60 -7.90 14.84
C ILE A 67 -2.23 -8.46 13.46
N SER A 68 -1.51 -7.68 12.63
CA SER A 68 -1.12 -8.11 11.28
C SER A 68 0.04 -9.12 11.24
N ILE A 69 0.90 -9.15 12.27
CA ILE A 69 2.10 -10.02 12.29
C ILE A 69 1.79 -11.49 12.01
N PRO A 70 0.79 -12.13 12.64
CA PRO A 70 0.48 -13.54 12.37
C PRO A 70 0.12 -13.78 10.91
N VAL A 71 -0.65 -12.88 10.29
CA VAL A 71 -1.06 -12.98 8.88
C VAL A 71 0.15 -12.80 7.96
N ILE A 72 0.94 -11.75 8.17
CA ILE A 72 2.16 -11.48 7.40
C ILE A 72 3.15 -12.64 7.57
N GLY A 73 3.35 -13.15 8.78
CA GLY A 73 4.23 -14.27 9.10
C GLY A 73 3.77 -15.56 8.41
N TRP A 74 2.47 -15.84 8.43
CA TRP A 74 1.91 -17.01 7.72
C TRP A 74 2.16 -16.90 6.21
N ILE A 75 1.89 -15.76 5.59
CA ILE A 75 2.15 -15.54 4.16
C ILE A 75 3.67 -15.64 3.85
N ALA A 76 4.52 -15.02 4.67
CA ALA A 76 5.97 -15.08 4.51
C ALA A 76 6.50 -16.52 4.59
N SER A 77 5.95 -17.35 5.49
CA SER A 77 6.32 -18.76 5.64
C SER A 77 6.00 -19.61 4.40
N ARG A 78 5.04 -19.18 3.57
CA ARG A 78 4.65 -19.86 2.32
C ARG A 78 5.47 -19.40 1.10
N THR A 79 6.35 -18.41 1.26
CA THR A 79 7.24 -17.95 0.19
C THR A 79 8.58 -18.73 0.18
N PRO A 80 9.25 -18.88 -0.99
CA PRO A 80 10.49 -19.67 -1.09
C PRO A 80 11.61 -19.18 -0.15
N ASN A 81 11.75 -17.86 0.02
CA ASN A 81 12.79 -17.26 0.86
C ASN A 81 12.39 -17.11 2.33
N LYS A 82 11.16 -17.44 2.67
CA LYS A 82 10.60 -17.32 4.03
C LYS A 82 10.98 -15.99 4.69
N PHE A 83 11.71 -16.02 5.79
CA PHE A 83 12.11 -14.84 6.59
C PHE A 83 13.56 -14.39 6.31
N LYS A 84 14.22 -14.94 5.28
CA LYS A 84 15.66 -14.72 5.06
C LYS A 84 15.95 -13.34 4.49
N ILE A 85 16.84 -12.62 5.17
CA ILE A 85 17.48 -11.38 4.69
C ILE A 85 19.00 -11.57 4.84
N GLN A 86 19.75 -11.31 3.78
CA GLN A 86 21.22 -11.35 3.84
C GLN A 86 21.72 -10.26 4.78
N ARG A 87 22.73 -10.56 5.61
CA ARG A 87 23.25 -9.63 6.64
C ARG A 87 23.58 -8.23 6.10
N LYS A 88 24.14 -8.14 4.92
CA LYS A 88 24.47 -6.86 4.25
C LYS A 88 23.26 -5.99 3.90
N HIS A 89 22.03 -6.53 3.92
CA HIS A 89 20.79 -5.82 3.57
C HIS A 89 19.88 -5.54 4.77
N TRP A 90 20.30 -5.89 6.00
CA TRP A 90 19.51 -5.66 7.21
C TRP A 90 19.25 -4.18 7.49
N TRP A 91 20.12 -3.28 7.03
CA TRP A 91 19.94 -1.84 7.16
C TRP A 91 18.68 -1.31 6.44
N LEU A 92 18.13 -2.05 5.48
CA LEU A 92 16.88 -1.72 4.80
C LEU A 92 15.67 -1.85 5.73
N VAL A 93 15.71 -2.74 6.70
CA VAL A 93 14.60 -3.05 7.60
C VAL A 93 14.19 -1.84 8.45
N PRO A 94 15.09 -1.18 9.20
CA PRO A 94 14.71 -0.03 10.00
C PRO A 94 14.24 1.16 9.16
N ILE A 95 14.84 1.40 8.00
CA ILE A 95 14.40 2.48 7.10
C ILE A 95 12.97 2.23 6.61
N HIS A 96 12.66 1.01 6.19
CA HIS A 96 11.29 0.67 5.78
C HIS A 96 10.30 0.67 6.94
N GLY A 97 10.71 0.23 8.13
CA GLY A 97 9.90 0.32 9.35
C GLY A 97 9.55 1.77 9.69
N LEU A 98 10.52 2.69 9.56
CA LEU A 98 10.29 4.12 9.75
C LEU A 98 9.30 4.69 8.71
N PHE A 99 9.49 4.38 7.42
CA PHE A 99 8.56 4.80 6.37
C PHE A 99 7.14 4.29 6.63
N LEU A 100 7.00 3.01 7.02
CA LEU A 100 5.72 2.38 7.29
C LEU A 100 5.03 3.04 8.49
N ALA A 101 5.76 3.25 9.59
CA ALA A 101 5.26 3.92 10.78
C ALA A 101 4.84 5.37 10.47
N ALA A 102 5.70 6.14 9.83
CA ALA A 102 5.43 7.53 9.49
C ALA A 102 4.21 7.66 8.57
N GLN A 103 4.14 6.85 7.51
CA GLN A 103 3.06 6.88 6.54
C GLN A 103 1.71 6.53 7.18
N VAL A 104 1.63 5.45 7.95
CA VAL A 104 0.35 5.01 8.54
C VAL A 104 -0.06 5.91 9.70
N SER A 105 0.87 6.36 10.53
CA SER A 105 0.58 7.30 11.63
C SER A 105 0.06 8.64 11.10
N THR A 106 0.70 9.21 10.07
CA THR A 106 0.24 10.47 9.46
C THR A 106 -1.13 10.30 8.78
N PHE A 107 -1.38 9.15 8.13
CA PHE A 107 -2.70 8.84 7.57
C PHE A 107 -3.77 8.76 8.68
N ASN A 108 -3.51 8.00 9.72
CA ASN A 108 -4.46 7.84 10.82
C ASN A 108 -4.71 9.17 11.52
N TRP A 109 -3.65 9.93 11.83
CA TRP A 109 -3.78 11.22 12.50
C TRP A 109 -4.58 12.22 11.65
N GLY A 110 -4.23 12.37 10.39
CA GLY A 110 -4.94 13.27 9.48
C GLY A 110 -6.38 12.84 9.25
N THR A 111 -6.65 11.52 9.14
CA THR A 111 -8.03 11.01 8.98
C THR A 111 -8.84 11.18 10.25
N SER A 112 -8.27 11.01 11.44
CA SER A 112 -9.00 11.19 12.71
C SER A 112 -9.44 12.64 12.94
N HIS A 113 -8.60 13.61 12.57
CA HIS A 113 -8.89 15.05 12.72
C HIS A 113 -9.63 15.65 11.51
N GLY A 114 -9.55 15.00 10.33
CA GLY A 114 -10.21 15.41 9.10
C GLY A 114 -11.51 14.66 8.83
N GLN A 115 -11.91 14.65 7.56
CA GLN A 115 -13.07 13.89 7.05
C GLN A 115 -12.60 12.65 6.28
N ALA A 116 -13.21 11.49 6.52
CA ALA A 116 -12.84 10.23 5.86
C ALA A 116 -12.88 10.32 4.32
N GLY A 117 -13.91 10.99 3.77
CA GLY A 117 -14.04 11.20 2.33
C GLY A 117 -12.89 12.05 1.75
N ARG A 118 -12.46 13.12 2.44
CA ARG A 118 -11.32 13.96 2.02
C ARG A 118 -10.01 13.19 2.15
N SER A 119 -9.82 12.43 3.22
CA SER A 119 -8.65 11.59 3.43
C SER A 119 -8.50 10.55 2.32
N SER A 120 -9.61 9.95 1.87
CA SER A 120 -9.60 9.00 0.74
C SER A 120 -9.15 9.62 -0.58
N VAL A 121 -9.28 10.96 -0.75
CA VAL A 121 -8.77 11.67 -1.92
C VAL A 121 -7.30 11.98 -1.79
N PHE A 122 -6.93 12.63 -0.68
CA PHE A 122 -5.56 13.10 -0.51
C PHE A 122 -4.55 11.97 -0.44
N ILE A 123 -4.90 10.80 0.13
CA ILE A 123 -4.01 9.62 0.09
C ILE A 123 -3.80 9.13 -1.35
N ASN A 124 -4.76 9.33 -2.25
CA ASN A 124 -4.66 8.91 -3.65
C ASN A 124 -3.77 9.81 -4.53
N VAL A 125 -3.04 10.77 -3.94
CA VAL A 125 -1.93 11.43 -4.63
C VAL A 125 -0.76 10.47 -4.91
N HIS A 126 -0.66 9.35 -4.18
CA HIS A 126 0.47 8.43 -4.27
C HIS A 126 0.80 7.94 -5.70
N PRO A 127 -0.16 7.67 -6.64
CA PRO A 127 0.20 7.29 -8.00
C PRO A 127 0.90 8.40 -8.79
N LEU A 128 0.59 9.67 -8.48
CA LEU A 128 1.26 10.82 -9.09
C LEU A 128 2.71 10.95 -8.64
N VAL A 129 3.03 10.45 -7.44
CA VAL A 129 4.40 10.37 -6.92
C VAL A 129 5.12 9.13 -7.43
N VAL A 130 4.45 7.98 -7.44
CA VAL A 130 5.03 6.70 -7.90
C VAL A 130 5.45 6.79 -9.36
N THR A 131 4.63 7.37 -10.24
CA THR A 131 4.87 7.36 -11.68
C THR A 131 6.19 8.04 -12.06
N PRO A 132 6.46 9.31 -11.73
CA PRO A 132 7.74 9.94 -12.06
C PRO A 132 8.92 9.29 -11.35
N LEU A 133 8.78 8.89 -10.07
CA LEU A 133 9.85 8.23 -9.35
C LEU A 133 10.16 6.84 -9.91
N SER A 134 9.18 6.09 -10.39
CA SER A 134 9.41 4.80 -11.02
C SER A 134 10.16 4.92 -12.35
N VAL A 135 9.87 5.95 -13.14
CA VAL A 135 10.65 6.27 -14.35
C VAL A 135 12.10 6.61 -14.00
N TRP A 136 12.28 7.47 -13.01
CA TRP A 136 13.61 7.97 -12.66
C TRP A 136 14.47 6.91 -11.92
N ILE A 137 13.93 6.25 -10.89
CA ILE A 137 14.69 5.34 -9.99
C ILE A 137 14.68 3.90 -10.48
N LEU A 138 13.53 3.44 -10.96
CA LEU A 138 13.35 2.05 -11.37
C LEU A 138 13.59 1.83 -12.86
N HIS A 139 13.70 2.95 -13.63
CA HIS A 139 13.80 2.95 -15.10
C HIS A 139 12.61 2.24 -15.75
N GLU A 140 11.42 2.37 -15.13
CA GLU A 140 10.16 1.89 -15.72
C GLU A 140 9.77 2.81 -16.90
N HIS A 141 9.28 2.21 -17.97
CA HIS A 141 8.83 2.98 -19.11
C HIS A 141 7.32 3.22 -18.99
N VAL A 142 6.94 4.48 -18.88
CA VAL A 142 5.54 4.91 -18.84
C VAL A 142 5.21 5.55 -20.18
N GLY A 143 4.28 4.94 -20.93
CA GLY A 143 3.86 5.47 -22.22
C GLY A 143 2.89 6.64 -22.08
N TRP A 144 2.68 7.39 -23.17
CA TRP A 144 1.78 8.53 -23.18
C TRP A 144 0.35 8.18 -22.77
N LYS A 145 -0.14 6.99 -23.17
CA LYS A 145 -1.47 6.49 -22.78
C LYS A 145 -1.59 6.26 -21.28
N ALA A 146 -0.52 5.80 -20.63
CA ALA A 146 -0.52 5.63 -19.19
C ALA A 146 -0.53 6.98 -18.47
N LEU A 147 0.16 8.01 -19.00
CA LEU A 147 0.11 9.36 -18.45
C LEU A 147 -1.26 10.01 -18.60
N THR A 148 -1.89 9.90 -19.77
CA THR A 148 -3.26 10.39 -19.98
C THR A 148 -4.26 9.63 -19.12
N GLY A 149 -4.07 8.31 -18.96
CA GLY A 149 -4.85 7.49 -18.05
C GLY A 149 -4.72 7.92 -16.59
N LEU A 150 -3.49 8.23 -16.15
CA LEU A 150 -3.22 8.74 -14.81
C LEU A 150 -3.93 10.10 -14.58
N ALA A 151 -3.83 11.02 -15.53
CA ALA A 151 -4.49 12.32 -15.46
C ALA A 151 -6.02 12.17 -15.41
N SER A 152 -6.60 11.32 -16.26
CA SER A 152 -8.04 11.03 -16.29
C SER A 152 -8.52 10.43 -14.95
N ALA A 153 -7.81 9.43 -14.42
CA ALA A 153 -8.17 8.79 -13.16
C ALA A 153 -8.09 9.77 -11.98
N PHE A 154 -7.07 10.62 -11.94
CA PHE A 154 -6.93 11.64 -10.91
C PHE A 154 -8.02 12.72 -11.01
N SER A 155 -8.36 13.17 -12.23
CA SER A 155 -9.49 14.08 -12.44
C SER A 155 -10.80 13.45 -11.97
N GLY A 156 -11.00 12.15 -12.21
CA GLY A 156 -12.17 11.42 -11.71
C GLY A 156 -12.25 11.41 -10.17
N VAL A 157 -11.12 11.24 -9.48
CA VAL A 157 -11.06 11.34 -8.02
C VAL A 157 -11.43 12.74 -7.54
N ILE A 158 -10.93 13.79 -8.22
CA ILE A 158 -11.31 15.19 -7.90
C ILE A 158 -12.82 15.40 -8.07
N VAL A 159 -13.40 14.95 -9.19
CA VAL A 159 -14.85 15.06 -9.46
C VAL A 159 -15.68 14.35 -8.39
N LEU A 160 -15.28 13.14 -7.99
CA LEU A 160 -15.98 12.39 -6.93
C LEU A 160 -16.09 13.17 -5.62
N VAL A 161 -15.11 13.98 -5.33
CA VAL A 161 -14.94 14.61 -4.01
C VAL A 161 -15.18 16.10 -4.04
N ALA A 162 -15.24 16.73 -5.23
CA ALA A 162 -15.43 18.18 -5.35
C ALA A 162 -16.61 18.71 -4.51
N GLY A 163 -17.74 18.01 -4.52
CA GLY A 163 -18.89 18.36 -3.68
C GLY A 163 -18.64 18.21 -2.16
N ARG A 164 -17.78 17.28 -1.76
CA ARG A 164 -17.41 17.06 -0.35
C ARG A 164 -16.27 17.98 0.11
N LEU A 165 -15.43 18.44 -0.81
CA LEU A 165 -14.39 19.44 -0.51
C LEU A 165 -14.99 20.79 -0.13
N MET A 166 -16.16 21.13 -0.67
CA MET A 166 -16.87 22.39 -0.40
C MET A 166 -17.57 22.39 0.98
N ALA A 167 -17.72 21.22 1.63
CA ALA A 167 -18.45 21.08 2.90
C ALA A 167 -17.65 21.48 4.16
N GLY A 168 -16.48 22.14 3.99
CA GLY A 168 -15.61 22.52 5.10
C GLY A 168 -14.70 21.35 5.56
N GLY A 169 -13.70 21.65 6.36
CA GLY A 169 -12.76 20.67 6.91
C GLY A 169 -11.54 21.36 7.53
N ASP A 170 -10.71 20.60 8.24
CA ASP A 170 -9.44 21.09 8.76
C ASP A 170 -8.34 21.02 7.68
N PRO A 171 -7.83 22.15 7.18
CA PRO A 171 -6.77 22.17 6.18
C PRO A 171 -5.48 21.49 6.65
N LYS A 172 -5.18 21.52 7.96
CA LYS A 172 -3.99 20.86 8.53
C LYS A 172 -4.10 19.34 8.39
N ALA A 173 -5.28 18.81 8.71
CA ALA A 173 -5.55 17.38 8.55
C ALA A 173 -5.40 16.93 7.08
N ASP A 174 -5.91 17.71 6.14
CA ASP A 174 -5.81 17.46 4.72
C ASP A 174 -4.35 17.44 4.21
N VAL A 175 -3.56 18.45 4.63
CA VAL A 175 -2.12 18.50 4.27
C VAL A 175 -1.37 17.29 4.83
N ILE A 176 -1.67 16.86 6.04
CA ILE A 176 -1.02 15.69 6.65
C ILE A 176 -1.38 14.41 5.90
N VAL A 177 -2.64 14.22 5.49
CA VAL A 177 -3.02 13.07 4.65
C VAL A 177 -2.39 13.15 3.27
N PHE A 178 -2.29 14.32 2.66
CA PHE A 178 -1.57 14.53 1.41
C PHE A 178 -0.08 14.13 1.55
N CYS A 179 0.60 14.58 2.61
CA CYS A 179 1.97 14.16 2.91
C CYS A 179 2.07 12.65 3.12
N SER A 180 1.08 12.03 3.79
CA SER A 180 1.01 10.56 3.91
C SER A 180 0.91 9.87 2.54
N GLY A 181 0.12 10.41 1.60
CA GLY A 181 0.05 9.92 0.23
C GLY A 181 1.39 10.03 -0.51
N CYS A 182 2.09 11.15 -0.34
CA CYS A 182 3.44 11.32 -0.90
C CYS A 182 4.44 10.31 -0.29
N LEU A 183 4.42 10.13 1.03
CA LEU A 183 5.24 9.13 1.72
C LEU A 183 4.94 7.73 1.21
N PHE A 184 3.67 7.38 1.00
CA PHE A 184 3.28 6.08 0.45
C PHE A 184 3.82 5.86 -0.96
N GLY A 185 3.79 6.90 -1.79
CA GLY A 185 4.38 6.87 -3.14
C GLY A 185 5.89 6.64 -3.11
N ILE A 186 6.62 7.42 -2.31
CA ILE A 186 8.07 7.29 -2.13
C ILE A 186 8.42 5.91 -1.58
N GLN A 187 7.72 5.47 -0.52
CA GLN A 187 7.91 4.16 0.08
C GLN A 187 7.71 3.03 -0.93
N SER A 188 6.67 3.11 -1.77
CA SER A 188 6.37 2.08 -2.77
C SER A 188 7.50 1.92 -3.78
N VAL A 189 8.07 3.02 -4.29
CA VAL A 189 9.18 2.99 -5.23
C VAL A 189 10.46 2.48 -4.57
N PHE A 190 10.77 2.96 -3.37
CA PHE A 190 11.91 2.50 -2.60
C PHE A 190 11.79 1.01 -2.24
N GLN A 191 10.61 0.58 -1.83
CA GLN A 191 10.30 -0.83 -1.53
C GLN A 191 10.53 -1.71 -2.75
N LYS A 192 10.04 -1.30 -3.92
CA LYS A 192 10.29 -2.03 -5.16
C LYS A 192 11.78 -2.09 -5.52
N TRP A 193 12.51 -1.01 -5.32
CA TRP A 193 13.97 -1.03 -5.51
C TRP A 193 14.65 -2.03 -4.56
N CYS A 194 14.22 -2.10 -3.30
CA CYS A 194 14.73 -3.05 -2.32
C CYS A 194 14.41 -4.50 -2.66
N TYR A 195 13.29 -4.76 -3.34
CA TYR A 195 12.93 -6.11 -3.77
C TYR A 195 13.88 -6.72 -4.80
N ARG A 196 14.76 -5.91 -5.38
CA ARG A 196 15.90 -6.42 -6.16
C ARG A 196 16.97 -7.11 -5.31
N LYS A 197 16.92 -6.94 -3.98
CA LYS A 197 17.93 -7.44 -3.02
C LYS A 197 17.32 -8.34 -1.95
N VAL A 198 16.06 -8.13 -1.60
CA VAL A 198 15.35 -8.79 -0.49
C VAL A 198 13.98 -9.26 -0.97
N ALA A 199 13.56 -10.45 -0.53
CA ALA A 199 12.23 -10.96 -0.85
C ALA A 199 11.13 -10.07 -0.25
N PRO A 200 10.04 -9.75 -1.00
CA PRO A 200 8.98 -8.86 -0.56
C PRO A 200 8.39 -9.24 0.80
N ALA A 201 8.01 -10.50 0.97
CA ALA A 201 7.40 -10.98 2.21
C ALA A 201 8.36 -10.93 3.40
N SER A 202 9.67 -11.20 3.18
CA SER A 202 10.68 -11.11 4.24
C SER A 202 10.89 -9.68 4.70
N LEU A 203 10.96 -8.72 3.77
CA LEU A 203 11.09 -7.31 4.11
C LEU A 203 9.86 -6.81 4.87
N LEU A 204 8.65 -7.13 4.38
CA LEU A 204 7.40 -6.76 5.04
C LEU A 204 7.33 -7.32 6.47
N PHE A 205 7.69 -8.59 6.66
CA PHE A 205 7.68 -9.22 7.98
C PHE A 205 8.61 -8.51 8.97
N TRP A 206 9.86 -8.29 8.60
CA TRP A 206 10.86 -7.72 9.52
C TRP A 206 10.72 -6.21 9.73
N GLN A 207 10.20 -5.45 8.78
CA GLN A 207 9.93 -4.02 8.96
C GLN A 207 8.75 -3.76 9.92
N THR A 208 7.79 -4.70 10.00
CA THR A 208 6.57 -4.54 10.82
C THR A 208 6.87 -4.39 12.33
N PRO A 209 7.71 -5.23 12.97
CA PRO A 209 8.12 -5.01 14.37
C PRO A 209 8.80 -3.66 14.62
N ILE A 210 9.60 -3.18 13.67
CA ILE A 210 10.22 -1.84 13.77
C ILE A 210 9.16 -0.75 13.70
N ALA A 211 8.18 -0.88 12.79
CA ALA A 211 7.07 0.07 12.71
C ALA A 211 6.23 0.06 13.99
N ILE A 212 5.97 -1.09 14.59
CA ILE A 212 5.28 -1.21 15.88
C ILE A 212 6.01 -0.43 16.96
N LEU A 213 7.31 -0.66 17.10
CA LEU A 213 8.15 0.04 18.09
C LEU A 213 8.08 1.56 17.89
N ILE A 214 8.24 2.03 16.66
CA ILE A 214 8.19 3.46 16.32
C ILE A 214 6.80 4.05 16.61
N CYS A 215 5.72 3.35 16.27
CA CYS A 215 4.36 3.82 16.54
C CYS A 215 4.09 3.93 18.05
N PHE A 216 4.46 2.93 18.86
CA PHE A 216 4.25 3.02 20.31
C PHE A 216 5.15 4.09 20.97
N LEU A 217 6.39 4.24 20.54
CA LEU A 217 7.23 5.36 20.98
C LEU A 217 6.62 6.70 20.54
N GLY A 218 6.09 6.79 19.32
CA GLY A 218 5.39 7.99 18.85
C GLY A 218 4.16 8.31 19.69
N THR A 219 3.38 7.31 20.07
CA THR A 219 2.20 7.48 20.96
C THR A 219 2.62 8.03 22.32
N THR A 220 3.67 7.49 22.93
CA THR A 220 4.14 8.00 24.24
C THR A 220 4.65 9.43 24.18
N VAL A 221 5.17 9.88 23.03
CA VAL A 221 5.69 11.25 22.87
C VAL A 221 4.62 12.24 22.44
N PHE A 222 3.76 11.87 21.48
CA PHE A 222 2.82 12.81 20.85
C PHE A 222 1.38 12.65 21.33
N GLU A 223 1.04 11.55 22.00
CA GLU A 223 -0.31 11.20 22.42
C GLU A 223 -0.34 10.74 23.89
N SER A 224 0.59 11.24 24.73
CA SER A 224 0.79 10.80 26.11
C SER A 224 -0.43 11.01 27.02
N GLU A 225 -1.26 12.01 26.72
CA GLU A 225 -2.48 12.33 27.48
C GLU A 225 -3.74 11.66 26.90
N ALA A 226 -3.61 10.92 25.79
CA ALA A 226 -4.76 10.30 25.15
C ALA A 226 -5.27 9.10 25.96
N GLU A 227 -6.56 9.09 26.22
CA GLU A 227 -7.23 7.97 26.87
C GLU A 227 -7.40 6.80 25.89
N TRP A 228 -7.25 5.59 26.42
CA TRP A 228 -7.50 4.36 25.69
C TRP A 228 -8.81 3.75 26.17
N LYS A 229 -9.78 3.69 25.26
CA LYS A 229 -11.08 3.06 25.51
C LYS A 229 -11.28 1.90 24.56
N VAL A 230 -11.98 0.87 25.00
CA VAL A 230 -12.26 -0.30 24.19
C VAL A 230 -13.78 -0.44 24.04
N SER A 231 -14.31 0.20 23.00
CA SER A 231 -15.69 -0.04 22.58
C SER A 231 -15.78 -1.24 21.64
N GLN A 232 -16.97 -1.82 21.49
CA GLN A 232 -17.17 -2.93 20.55
C GLN A 232 -16.89 -2.51 19.09
N SER A 233 -17.28 -1.29 18.71
CA SER A 233 -17.01 -0.72 17.39
C SER A 233 -15.50 -0.52 17.15
N ALA A 234 -14.76 -0.08 18.17
CA ALA A 234 -13.31 0.04 18.10
C ALA A 234 -12.64 -1.32 17.88
N VAL A 235 -13.04 -2.36 18.60
CA VAL A 235 -12.51 -3.72 18.40
C VAL A 235 -12.70 -4.19 16.96
N LEU A 236 -13.91 -4.09 16.42
CA LEU A 236 -14.22 -4.51 15.06
C LEU A 236 -13.40 -3.74 14.01
N ALA A 237 -13.30 -2.41 14.17
CA ALA A 237 -12.53 -1.56 13.27
C ALA A 237 -11.03 -1.85 13.34
N ILE A 238 -10.49 -2.10 14.54
CA ILE A 238 -9.08 -2.46 14.75
C ILE A 238 -8.77 -3.84 14.14
N MET A 239 -9.64 -4.82 14.35
CA MET A 239 -9.49 -6.15 13.77
C MET A 239 -9.52 -6.10 12.24
N TYR A 240 -10.45 -5.33 11.66
CA TYR A 240 -10.48 -5.09 10.22
C TYR A 240 -9.18 -4.45 9.72
N GLN A 241 -8.71 -3.40 10.38
CA GLN A 241 -7.47 -2.72 9.99
C GLN A 241 -6.23 -3.63 10.16
N GLY A 242 -6.19 -4.43 11.21
CA GLY A 242 -5.08 -5.35 11.48
C GLY A 242 -5.05 -6.53 10.51
N LEU A 243 -6.15 -7.28 10.42
CA LEU A 243 -6.19 -8.51 9.62
C LEU A 243 -6.31 -8.22 8.12
N ALA A 244 -7.34 -7.45 7.72
CA ALA A 244 -7.62 -7.24 6.29
C ALA A 244 -6.66 -6.21 5.69
N VAL A 245 -6.55 -5.00 6.28
CA VAL A 245 -5.80 -3.91 5.68
C VAL A 245 -4.29 -4.09 5.85
N SER A 246 -3.80 -4.28 7.07
CA SER A 246 -2.35 -4.42 7.30
C SER A 246 -1.85 -5.83 7.03
N GLY A 247 -2.61 -6.86 7.37
CA GLY A 247 -2.21 -8.25 7.17
C GLY A 247 -2.30 -8.67 5.71
N VAL A 248 -3.52 -8.75 5.19
CA VAL A 248 -3.77 -9.27 3.83
C VAL A 248 -3.34 -8.28 2.76
N CYS A 249 -3.85 -7.03 2.78
CA CYS A 249 -3.57 -6.10 1.68
C CYS A 249 -2.09 -5.74 1.57
N PHE A 250 -1.39 -5.45 2.68
CA PHE A 250 0.04 -5.15 2.60
C PHE A 250 0.85 -6.34 2.11
N SER A 251 0.47 -7.57 2.48
CA SER A 251 1.13 -8.77 1.97
C SER A 251 0.90 -8.97 0.49
N VAL A 252 -0.35 -8.90 0.04
CA VAL A 252 -0.71 -9.05 -1.39
C VAL A 252 -0.06 -7.95 -2.21
N TRP A 253 -0.19 -6.68 -1.78
CA TRP A 253 0.41 -5.54 -2.47
C TRP A 253 1.92 -5.63 -2.57
N SER A 254 2.59 -6.05 -1.49
CA SER A 254 4.03 -6.27 -1.45
C SER A 254 4.49 -7.34 -2.45
N LEU A 255 3.76 -8.46 -2.53
CA LEU A 255 4.03 -9.53 -3.50
C LEU A 255 3.79 -9.07 -4.94
N LEU A 256 2.72 -8.32 -5.19
CA LEU A 256 2.42 -7.75 -6.50
C LEU A 256 3.51 -6.74 -6.91
N LEU A 257 3.87 -5.83 -6.00
CA LEU A 257 4.92 -4.83 -6.26
C LEU A 257 6.28 -5.49 -6.55
N GLY A 258 6.56 -6.64 -5.95
CA GLY A 258 7.76 -7.44 -6.25
C GLY A 258 7.80 -8.02 -7.66
N ARG A 259 6.65 -8.20 -8.32
CA ARG A 259 6.54 -8.88 -9.62
C ARG A 259 6.18 -7.95 -10.77
N TYR A 260 5.36 -6.93 -10.51
CA TYR A 260 4.76 -6.05 -11.52
C TYR A 260 5.30 -4.63 -11.41
N GLU A 261 5.11 -3.82 -12.45
CA GLU A 261 5.59 -2.44 -12.46
C GLU A 261 4.85 -1.57 -11.44
N ALA A 262 5.62 -0.73 -10.74
CA ALA A 262 5.09 0.12 -9.67
C ALA A 262 4.06 1.13 -10.18
N ALA A 263 4.34 1.78 -11.31
CA ALA A 263 3.42 2.74 -11.92
C ALA A 263 2.06 2.13 -12.30
N SER A 264 2.07 0.87 -12.78
CA SER A 264 0.83 0.16 -13.19
C SER A 264 -0.02 -0.22 -11.99
N LEU A 265 0.62 -0.72 -10.93
CA LEU A 265 -0.08 -1.06 -9.69
C LEU A 265 -0.63 0.19 -9.01
N ALA A 266 0.17 1.27 -8.96
CA ALA A 266 -0.27 2.52 -8.37
C ALA A 266 -1.51 3.11 -9.08
N ALA A 267 -1.58 3.00 -10.43
CA ALA A 267 -2.74 3.44 -11.19
C ALA A 267 -4.04 2.68 -10.79
N LEU A 268 -3.95 1.39 -10.45
CA LEU A 268 -5.10 0.64 -9.93
C LEU A 268 -5.57 1.18 -8.57
N GLY A 269 -4.67 1.80 -7.79
CA GLY A 269 -5.00 2.43 -6.51
C GLY A 269 -6.10 3.48 -6.59
N PHE A 270 -6.29 4.13 -7.74
CA PHE A 270 -7.41 5.05 -7.96
C PHE A 270 -8.81 4.41 -7.86
N MET A 271 -8.90 3.08 -7.85
CA MET A 271 -10.17 2.39 -7.57
C MET A 271 -10.57 2.46 -6.10
N THR A 272 -9.62 2.72 -5.20
CA THR A 272 -9.88 2.76 -3.74
C THR A 272 -10.99 3.74 -3.34
N PRO A 273 -11.04 5.00 -3.82
CA PRO A 273 -12.13 5.92 -3.50
C PRO A 273 -13.48 5.44 -4.02
N LEU A 274 -13.53 4.75 -5.17
CA LEU A 274 -14.77 4.20 -5.70
C LEU A 274 -15.39 3.21 -4.71
N PHE A 275 -14.59 2.28 -4.19
CA PHE A 275 -15.05 1.32 -3.18
C PHE A 275 -15.44 2.01 -1.87
N GLY A 276 -14.66 3.00 -1.42
CA GLY A 276 -14.96 3.75 -0.19
C GLY A 276 -16.29 4.50 -0.27
N ILE A 277 -16.55 5.17 -1.41
CA ILE A 277 -17.79 5.89 -1.64
C ILE A 277 -18.96 4.92 -1.84
N SER A 278 -18.77 3.85 -2.62
CA SER A 278 -19.82 2.83 -2.84
C SER A 278 -20.25 2.16 -1.54
N LEU A 279 -19.30 1.84 -0.65
CA LEU A 279 -19.59 1.31 0.67
C LEU A 279 -20.36 2.32 1.54
N GLY A 280 -19.97 3.60 1.53
CA GLY A 280 -20.70 4.67 2.22
C GLY A 280 -22.13 4.82 1.69
N THR A 281 -22.32 4.80 0.37
CA THR A 281 -23.64 4.87 -0.27
C THR A 281 -24.52 3.66 0.09
N TRP A 282 -23.93 2.47 0.10
CA TRP A 282 -24.67 1.25 0.41
C TRP A 282 -25.03 1.13 1.88
N ILE A 283 -24.12 1.48 2.79
CA ILE A 283 -24.32 1.38 4.24
C ILE A 283 -25.22 2.51 4.76
N HIS A 284 -25.09 3.72 4.20
CA HIS A 284 -25.79 4.92 4.66
C HIS A 284 -26.94 5.36 3.74
N ALA A 285 -27.30 4.55 2.73
CA ALA A 285 -28.33 4.86 1.73
C ALA A 285 -28.18 6.23 1.05
N GLU A 286 -26.92 6.69 0.88
CA GLU A 286 -26.64 7.98 0.24
C GLU A 286 -27.06 7.95 -1.24
N PRO A 287 -27.64 9.03 -1.80
CA PRO A 287 -28.09 9.04 -3.18
C PRO A 287 -26.92 8.95 -4.16
N VAL A 288 -27.11 8.19 -5.24
CA VAL A 288 -26.16 8.13 -6.36
C VAL A 288 -26.21 9.46 -7.10
N THR A 289 -25.14 10.23 -7.02
CA THR A 289 -25.05 11.55 -7.64
C THR A 289 -24.43 11.48 -9.05
N SER A 290 -24.69 12.49 -9.89
CA SER A 290 -24.04 12.62 -11.21
C SER A 290 -22.51 12.69 -11.10
N SER A 291 -21.98 13.31 -10.05
CA SER A 291 -20.53 13.35 -9.76
C SER A 291 -19.96 11.95 -9.47
N LEU A 292 -20.73 11.07 -8.82
CA LEU A 292 -20.32 9.68 -8.59
C LEU A 292 -20.22 8.92 -9.92
N ILE A 293 -21.20 9.05 -10.81
CA ILE A 293 -21.20 8.38 -12.12
C ILE A 293 -20.05 8.90 -13.00
N LEU A 294 -19.90 10.23 -13.10
CA LEU A 294 -18.84 10.86 -13.90
C LEU A 294 -17.44 10.53 -13.37
N GLY A 295 -17.24 10.62 -12.06
CA GLY A 295 -15.98 10.30 -11.41
C GLY A 295 -15.60 8.82 -11.60
N ALA A 296 -16.57 7.90 -11.44
CA ALA A 296 -16.36 6.47 -11.68
C ALA A 296 -15.98 6.20 -13.14
N ALA A 297 -16.65 6.85 -14.10
CA ALA A 297 -16.36 6.72 -15.53
C ALA A 297 -14.94 7.21 -15.87
N LEU A 298 -14.52 8.37 -15.34
CA LEU A 298 -13.18 8.93 -15.54
C LEU A 298 -12.08 8.04 -14.94
N ILE A 299 -12.30 7.48 -13.74
CA ILE A 299 -11.37 6.54 -13.10
C ILE A 299 -11.27 5.26 -13.91
N GLY A 300 -12.40 4.66 -14.26
CA GLY A 300 -12.45 3.43 -15.07
C GLY A 300 -11.76 3.59 -16.41
N PHE A 301 -12.00 4.70 -17.10
CA PHE A 301 -11.33 5.04 -18.36
C PHE A 301 -9.82 5.24 -18.18
N GLY A 302 -9.40 5.93 -17.13
CA GLY A 302 -8.00 6.16 -16.82
C GLY A 302 -7.24 4.86 -16.50
N VAL A 303 -7.82 3.99 -15.70
CA VAL A 303 -7.29 2.64 -15.40
C VAL A 303 -7.21 1.80 -16.68
N TYR A 304 -8.22 1.83 -17.53
CA TYR A 304 -8.25 1.14 -18.80
C TYR A 304 -7.13 1.60 -19.76
N LEU A 305 -6.94 2.92 -19.91
CA LEU A 305 -5.84 3.46 -20.71
C LEU A 305 -4.48 3.02 -20.22
N THR A 306 -4.27 3.02 -18.91
CA THR A 306 -3.02 2.57 -18.28
C THR A 306 -2.79 1.07 -18.53
N ALA A 307 -3.83 0.27 -18.51
CA ALA A 307 -3.75 -1.18 -18.76
C ALA A 307 -3.46 -1.53 -20.24
N ILE A 308 -4.01 -0.74 -21.21
CA ILE A 308 -3.80 -0.97 -22.65
C ILE A 308 -2.39 -0.58 -23.09
N ASP A 309 -1.83 0.48 -22.54
CA ASP A 309 -0.54 1.01 -22.98
C ASP A 309 0.56 -0.08 -22.99
N LYS A 310 0.41 -1.10 -22.17
CA LYS A 310 1.37 -2.19 -21.97
C LYS A 310 1.13 -3.46 -22.79
N ARG A 311 -0.09 -3.66 -23.29
CA ARG A 311 -0.38 -4.82 -24.16
C ARG A 311 0.38 -4.78 -25.50
N LYS A 312 0.82 -3.61 -25.96
CA LYS A 312 1.53 -3.44 -27.24
C LYS A 312 3.04 -3.68 -27.15
N ARG A 313 3.60 -3.86 -25.97
CA ARG A 313 5.03 -4.24 -25.81
C ARG A 313 5.17 -5.76 -25.78
N LYS A 314 4.92 -6.42 -26.91
CA LYS A 314 5.43 -7.78 -27.13
C LYS A 314 6.96 -7.70 -27.00
N VAL A 315 7.52 -8.52 -26.12
CA VAL A 315 8.93 -8.81 -26.02
C VAL A 315 9.43 -9.16 -27.42
N PRO A 316 10.48 -8.48 -27.98
CA PRO A 316 11.19 -9.04 -29.11
C PRO A 316 11.73 -10.40 -28.69
N ALA A 317 11.53 -11.40 -29.54
CA ALA A 317 11.98 -12.79 -29.36
C ALA A 317 13.51 -12.85 -29.18
#